data_17ea63cb1b7579bb8adc65c243e69336
#
_entry.id   17ea63cb1b7579bb8adc65c243e69336
#
_cell.length_a   1.000
_cell.length_b   1.000
_cell.length_c   1.000
_cell.angle_alpha   90.00
_cell.angle_beta   90.00
_cell.angle_gamma   90.00
#
_symmetry.space_group_name_H-M   'P 1'
#
loop_
_entity.id
_entity.type
_entity.pdbx_description
1 polymer ?
#
loop_
_entity_poly.entity_id
_entity_poly.type
_entity_poly.pdbx_seq_one_letter_code
_entity_poly.pdbx_strand_id
1 'polypeptide(L)'
;GALTPTAWRQTALSWEEIENAPMVSEPLNKYMFCSPAEGGCALVVCRADMAQQFHSNPIYLKTAVVRSRNYGSFEVFSPSQPPEVAASPTVTASQTAFELASVGPEDIDVAQLQDTEVGAEIMHMAENGFCAHGEQEQWLAEGATEITGRLPVNTDGGCLANGEPVGASGLRQVHEICVQLRGEGGARQVAGQPKVGYTHVYGAPGISGVNILTR
;
A
#
# COMPACT_ATOMS: atom_id res chain seq x y z
N GLY A 1 0.39 -9.23 10.05
CA GLY A 1 1.47 -10.23 9.95
C GLY A 1 1.07 -11.60 10.52
N ALA A 2 0.36 -11.66 11.64
CA ALA A 2 0.00 -12.95 12.27
C ALA A 2 -0.82 -13.89 11.37
N LEU A 3 -1.54 -13.35 10.41
CA LEU A 3 -2.33 -14.11 9.43
C LEU A 3 -1.57 -14.41 8.12
N THR A 4 -0.31 -13.98 8.02
CA THR A 4 0.49 -14.07 6.79
C THR A 4 1.69 -14.97 7.03
N PRO A 5 1.70 -16.22 6.49
CA PRO A 5 2.76 -17.19 6.77
C PRO A 5 4.17 -16.75 6.34
N THR A 6 4.24 -15.85 5.36
CA THR A 6 5.51 -15.31 4.83
C THR A 6 5.95 -14.01 5.49
N ALA A 7 5.17 -13.46 6.42
CA ALA A 7 5.53 -12.23 7.09
C ALA A 7 6.76 -12.42 8.00
N TRP A 8 7.59 -11.40 8.08
CA TRP A 8 8.72 -11.33 9.00
C TRP A 8 8.26 -11.38 10.47
N ARG A 9 7.18 -10.63 10.79
CA ARG A 9 6.55 -10.61 12.11
C ARG A 9 5.27 -11.42 12.09
N GLN A 10 5.29 -12.63 12.61
CA GLN A 10 4.13 -13.52 12.68
C GLN A 10 3.47 -13.54 14.06
N THR A 11 4.12 -12.98 15.08
CA THR A 11 3.56 -12.87 16.43
C THR A 11 2.81 -11.55 16.58
N ALA A 12 1.56 -11.63 17.02
CA ALA A 12 0.80 -10.44 17.40
C ALA A 12 1.45 -9.79 18.63
N LEU A 13 1.60 -8.47 18.59
CA LEU A 13 2.07 -7.67 19.72
C LEU A 13 0.87 -7.16 20.50
N SER A 14 0.99 -7.12 21.82
CA SER A 14 0.03 -6.42 22.66
C SER A 14 0.23 -4.91 22.56
N TRP A 15 -0.81 -4.17 22.93
CA TRP A 15 -0.74 -2.71 22.98
C TRP A 15 0.36 -2.23 23.93
N GLU A 16 0.48 -2.88 25.09
CA GLU A 16 1.51 -2.60 26.08
C GLU A 16 2.93 -2.83 25.55
N GLU A 17 3.16 -3.90 24.78
CA GLU A 17 4.46 -4.15 24.14
C GLU A 17 4.81 -3.07 23.11
N ILE A 18 3.82 -2.55 22.39
CA ILE A 18 4.04 -1.47 21.44
C ILE A 18 4.37 -0.16 22.17
N GLU A 19 3.57 0.22 23.16
CA GLU A 19 3.76 1.47 23.91
C GLU A 19 5.10 1.54 24.65
N ASN A 20 5.52 0.44 25.25
CA ASN A 20 6.76 0.35 26.02
C ASN A 20 8.00 0.02 25.17
N ALA A 21 7.86 -0.06 23.87
CA ALA A 21 8.99 -0.31 22.98
C ALA A 21 9.99 0.85 22.99
N PRO A 22 11.29 0.58 22.78
CA PRO A 22 12.30 1.64 22.73
C PRO A 22 11.95 2.70 21.70
N MET A 23 12.05 3.97 22.09
CA MET A 23 11.89 5.13 21.21
C MET A 23 12.99 5.13 20.16
N VAL A 24 12.63 5.34 18.90
CA VAL A 24 13.57 5.45 17.77
C VAL A 24 13.68 6.90 17.31
N SER A 25 12.56 7.56 17.10
CA SER A 25 12.47 8.97 16.72
C SER A 25 11.15 9.51 17.23
N GLU A 26 11.19 10.45 18.18
CA GLU A 26 10.01 11.04 18.81
C GLU A 26 8.96 11.49 17.76
N PRO A 27 7.70 11.06 17.82
CA PRO A 27 7.06 10.22 18.83
C PRO A 27 7.04 8.71 18.49
N LEU A 28 7.85 8.24 17.55
CA LEU A 28 7.78 6.88 17.00
C LEU A 28 8.74 5.93 17.71
N ASN A 29 8.21 4.80 18.18
CA ASN A 29 8.98 3.73 18.79
C ASN A 29 9.31 2.60 17.80
N LYS A 30 10.09 1.62 18.26
CA LYS A 30 10.62 0.51 17.45
C LYS A 30 9.55 -0.23 16.62
N TYR A 31 8.36 -0.45 17.18
CA TYR A 31 7.33 -1.24 16.51
C TYR A 31 6.45 -0.41 15.56
N MET A 32 6.64 0.89 15.55
CA MET A 32 6.02 1.82 14.60
C MET A 32 6.79 1.96 13.30
N PHE A 33 7.95 1.30 13.18
CA PHE A 33 8.75 1.22 11.94
C PHE A 33 8.80 -0.21 11.40
N CYS A 34 8.88 -0.32 10.08
CA CYS A 34 9.26 -1.58 9.45
C CYS A 34 10.69 -1.98 9.82
N SER A 35 11.00 -3.26 9.72
CA SER A 35 12.37 -3.73 9.84
C SER A 35 13.04 -3.76 8.46
N PRO A 36 14.30 -3.31 8.33
CA PRO A 36 15.09 -3.70 7.18
C PRO A 36 15.07 -5.23 7.06
N ALA A 37 14.81 -5.74 5.89
CA ALA A 37 14.69 -7.18 5.67
C ALA A 37 15.23 -7.56 4.31
N GLU A 38 15.59 -8.83 4.15
CA GLU A 38 15.85 -9.45 2.86
C GLU A 38 14.61 -10.22 2.42
N GLY A 39 14.32 -10.19 1.15
CA GLY A 39 13.17 -10.90 0.59
C GLY A 39 13.12 -10.81 -0.92
N GLY A 40 12.30 -11.65 -1.52
CA GLY A 40 12.10 -11.70 -2.96
C GLY A 40 10.63 -11.89 -3.30
N CYS A 41 10.19 -11.27 -4.37
CA CYS A 41 8.87 -11.49 -4.96
C CYS A 41 9.01 -11.63 -6.47
N ALA A 42 8.27 -12.54 -7.07
CA ALA A 42 8.24 -12.75 -8.51
C ALA A 42 6.79 -12.75 -9.02
N LEU A 43 6.57 -12.07 -10.12
CA LEU A 43 5.30 -12.04 -10.83
C LEU A 43 5.49 -12.54 -12.25
N VAL A 44 4.58 -13.40 -12.72
CA VAL A 44 4.53 -13.82 -14.12
C VAL A 44 3.51 -12.95 -14.84
N VAL A 45 3.98 -12.22 -15.85
CA VAL A 45 3.14 -11.36 -16.69
C VAL A 45 3.07 -11.91 -18.11
N CYS A 46 1.91 -11.83 -18.71
CA CYS A 46 1.69 -12.20 -20.12
C CYS A 46 0.68 -11.25 -20.77
N ARG A 47 0.49 -11.37 -22.05
CA ARG A 47 -0.56 -10.64 -22.76
C ARG A 47 -1.94 -11.08 -22.23
N ALA A 48 -2.87 -10.14 -22.14
CA ALA A 48 -4.21 -10.38 -21.57
C ALA A 48 -4.99 -11.47 -22.32
N ASP A 49 -4.85 -11.55 -23.65
CA ASP A 49 -5.51 -12.57 -24.48
C ASP A 49 -4.95 -14.00 -24.28
N MET A 50 -3.81 -14.12 -23.61
CA MET A 50 -3.19 -15.41 -23.26
C MET A 50 -3.40 -15.80 -21.79
N ALA A 51 -3.86 -14.88 -20.96
CA ALA A 51 -3.84 -15.03 -19.51
C ALA A 51 -4.57 -16.28 -19.01
N GLN A 52 -5.70 -16.62 -19.63
CA GLN A 52 -6.49 -17.82 -19.26
C GLN A 52 -5.78 -19.15 -19.60
N GLN A 53 -4.74 -19.13 -20.43
CA GLN A 53 -3.94 -20.34 -20.69
C GLN A 53 -3.04 -20.69 -19.49
N PHE A 54 -2.72 -19.71 -18.66
CA PHE A 54 -1.82 -19.86 -17.51
C PHE A 54 -2.56 -19.94 -16.17
N HIS A 55 -3.74 -19.31 -16.05
CA HIS A 55 -4.52 -19.31 -14.83
C HIS A 55 -6.02 -19.20 -15.13
N SER A 56 -6.83 -19.99 -14.42
CA SER A 56 -8.30 -19.97 -14.58
C SER A 56 -8.97 -18.68 -14.09
N ASN A 57 -8.30 -17.95 -13.17
CA ASN A 57 -8.72 -16.65 -12.64
C ASN A 57 -7.57 -15.64 -12.77
N PRO A 58 -7.23 -15.17 -13.99
CA PRO A 58 -6.15 -14.23 -14.19
C PRO A 58 -6.52 -12.85 -13.62
N ILE A 59 -5.50 -12.13 -13.16
CA ILE A 59 -5.63 -10.74 -12.71
C ILE A 59 -5.03 -9.84 -13.78
N TYR A 60 -5.74 -8.78 -14.11
CA TYR A 60 -5.36 -7.87 -15.17
C TYR A 60 -4.78 -6.58 -14.58
N LEU A 61 -3.61 -6.18 -15.05
CA LEU A 61 -3.05 -4.87 -14.77
C LEU A 61 -3.78 -3.83 -15.62
N LYS A 62 -4.65 -3.08 -14.98
CA LYS A 62 -5.48 -2.05 -15.63
C LYS A 62 -4.64 -0.82 -15.97
N THR A 63 -3.80 -0.40 -15.01
CA THR A 63 -2.86 0.70 -15.20
C THR A 63 -1.66 0.57 -14.28
N ALA A 64 -0.53 1.15 -14.69
CA ALA A 64 0.66 1.34 -13.90
C ALA A 64 1.21 2.75 -14.17
N VAL A 65 1.37 3.52 -13.12
CA VAL A 65 1.81 4.92 -13.19
C VAL A 65 2.99 5.13 -12.25
N VAL A 66 4.02 5.82 -12.74
CA VAL A 66 5.11 6.32 -11.90
C VAL A 66 5.19 7.83 -12.07
N ARG A 67 5.33 8.53 -10.96
CA ARG A 67 5.57 9.97 -10.92
C ARG A 67 6.73 10.29 -9.98
N SER A 68 7.51 11.28 -10.34
CA SER A 68 8.52 11.87 -9.48
C SER A 68 8.15 13.31 -9.18
N ARG A 69 8.76 13.88 -8.16
CA ARG A 69 8.65 15.31 -7.88
C ARG A 69 9.13 16.12 -9.09
N ASN A 70 8.52 17.26 -9.29
CA ASN A 70 8.94 18.21 -10.32
C ASN A 70 10.35 18.72 -10.02
N TYR A 71 11.13 18.95 -11.09
CA TYR A 71 12.48 19.51 -10.95
C TYR A 71 12.45 20.81 -10.13
N GLY A 72 13.35 20.94 -9.19
CA GLY A 72 13.46 22.10 -8.30
C GLY A 72 12.45 22.15 -7.14
N SER A 73 11.51 21.18 -7.05
CA SER A 73 10.53 21.13 -5.95
C SER A 73 11.01 20.36 -4.72
N PHE A 74 12.13 19.68 -4.81
CA PHE A 74 12.68 18.87 -3.74
C PHE A 74 14.21 18.80 -3.83
N GLU A 75 14.87 18.98 -2.68
CA GLU A 75 16.27 18.64 -2.46
C GLU A 75 16.39 17.75 -1.22
N VAL A 76 17.26 16.75 -1.27
CA VAL A 76 17.35 15.69 -0.24
C VAL A 76 17.54 16.24 1.19
N PHE A 77 18.21 17.37 1.33
CA PHE A 77 18.52 17.97 2.63
C PHE A 77 17.90 19.37 2.84
N SER A 78 17.01 19.77 1.95
CA SER A 78 16.31 21.06 2.05
C SER A 78 14.84 20.83 2.43
N PRO A 79 14.20 21.79 3.11
CA PRO A 79 12.76 21.74 3.32
C PRO A 79 12.05 21.60 1.97
N SER A 80 11.11 20.67 1.88
CA SER A 80 10.27 20.56 0.71
C SER A 80 9.42 21.81 0.53
N GLN A 81 9.09 22.13 -0.70
CA GLN A 81 8.17 23.24 -0.95
C GLN A 81 6.78 22.92 -0.38
N PRO A 82 6.00 23.93 0.01
CA PRO A 82 4.64 23.75 0.46
C PRO A 82 3.80 22.99 -0.58
N PRO A 83 2.82 22.18 -0.16
CA PRO A 83 1.96 21.41 -1.07
C PRO A 83 1.25 22.26 -2.12
N GLU A 84 0.97 23.52 -1.81
CA GLU A 84 0.35 24.49 -2.73
C GLU A 84 1.26 24.85 -3.91
N VAL A 85 2.58 24.68 -3.74
CA VAL A 85 3.59 24.98 -4.76
C VAL A 85 3.98 23.73 -5.54
N ALA A 86 4.04 22.60 -4.85
CA ALA A 86 4.43 21.31 -5.45
C ALA A 86 3.64 20.17 -4.81
N ALA A 87 2.66 19.65 -5.51
CA ALA A 87 1.92 18.48 -5.08
C ALA A 87 2.83 17.28 -4.86
N SER A 88 2.51 16.45 -3.87
CA SER A 88 3.17 15.16 -3.66
C SER A 88 3.09 14.31 -4.94
N PRO A 89 4.17 13.60 -5.32
CA PRO A 89 4.12 12.69 -6.47
C PRO A 89 3.08 11.59 -6.28
N THR A 90 2.70 11.27 -5.04
CA THR A 90 1.61 10.33 -4.74
C THR A 90 0.28 10.85 -5.25
N VAL A 91 -0.06 12.11 -4.98
CA VAL A 91 -1.32 12.73 -5.46
C VAL A 91 -1.40 12.68 -6.98
N THR A 92 -0.34 13.09 -7.66
CA THR A 92 -0.33 13.11 -9.13
C THR A 92 -0.31 11.71 -9.75
N ALA A 93 0.37 10.74 -9.12
CA ALA A 93 0.38 9.35 -9.58
C ALA A 93 -1.01 8.72 -9.44
N SER A 94 -1.65 8.93 -8.28
CA SER A 94 -2.95 8.40 -7.94
C SER A 94 -4.05 8.96 -8.88
N GLN A 95 -4.13 10.26 -9.02
CA GLN A 95 -5.08 10.90 -9.93
C GLN A 95 -4.93 10.39 -11.37
N THR A 96 -3.69 10.35 -11.87
CA THR A 96 -3.42 9.82 -13.21
C THR A 96 -3.83 8.35 -13.34
N ALA A 97 -3.59 7.53 -12.31
CA ALA A 97 -3.93 6.11 -12.33
C ALA A 97 -5.45 5.91 -12.37
N PHE A 98 -6.21 6.64 -11.58
CA PHE A 98 -7.67 6.60 -11.60
C PHE A 98 -8.25 7.02 -12.94
N GLU A 99 -7.76 8.13 -13.51
CA GLU A 99 -8.16 8.61 -14.84
C GLU A 99 -7.91 7.54 -15.93
N LEU A 100 -6.70 6.99 -15.99
CA LEU A 100 -6.33 5.99 -16.99
C LEU A 100 -7.10 4.68 -16.83
N ALA A 101 -7.40 4.28 -15.62
CA ALA A 101 -8.16 3.08 -15.33
C ALA A 101 -9.68 3.28 -15.50
N SER A 102 -10.14 4.53 -15.56
CA SER A 102 -11.56 4.92 -15.58
C SER A 102 -12.32 4.38 -14.35
N VAL A 103 -11.72 4.52 -13.18
CA VAL A 103 -12.30 4.19 -11.86
C VAL A 103 -12.00 5.32 -10.88
N GLY A 104 -12.79 5.41 -9.80
CA GLY A 104 -12.54 6.31 -8.68
C GLY A 104 -11.98 5.62 -7.45
N PRO A 105 -11.57 6.37 -6.42
CA PRO A 105 -11.17 5.80 -5.14
C PRO A 105 -12.27 4.94 -4.49
N GLU A 106 -13.52 5.29 -4.73
CA GLU A 106 -14.71 4.58 -4.24
C GLU A 106 -14.94 3.21 -4.88
N ASP A 107 -14.30 2.93 -6.02
CA ASP A 107 -14.39 1.65 -6.73
C ASP A 107 -13.34 0.64 -6.24
N ILE A 108 -12.42 1.05 -5.36
CA ILE A 108 -11.35 0.18 -4.85
C ILE A 108 -11.87 -0.69 -3.71
N ASP A 109 -11.76 -1.98 -3.88
CA ASP A 109 -12.19 -2.97 -2.89
C ASP A 109 -11.12 -3.34 -1.87
N VAL A 110 -9.84 -3.21 -2.22
CA VAL A 110 -8.69 -3.52 -1.37
C VAL A 110 -7.46 -2.75 -1.80
N ALA A 111 -6.70 -2.22 -0.86
CA ALA A 111 -5.51 -1.44 -1.13
C ALA A 111 -4.26 -1.96 -0.41
N GLN A 112 -3.11 -1.74 -1.02
CA GLN A 112 -1.79 -1.82 -0.41
C GLN A 112 -1.14 -0.45 -0.49
N LEU A 113 -0.82 0.14 0.64
CA LEU A 113 -0.17 1.43 0.77
C LEU A 113 1.22 1.26 1.39
N GLN A 114 2.16 2.10 0.98
CA GLN A 114 3.50 2.09 1.58
C GLN A 114 3.42 2.49 3.05
N ASP A 115 3.88 1.61 3.93
CA ASP A 115 3.84 1.72 5.38
C ASP A 115 5.21 1.42 6.00
N THR A 116 6.25 2.14 5.58
CA THR A 116 7.58 2.02 6.18
C THR A 116 7.58 2.45 7.66
N GLU A 117 6.64 3.29 8.03
CA GLU A 117 6.28 3.65 9.39
C GLU A 117 4.77 4.00 9.47
N VAL A 118 4.21 4.00 10.66
CA VAL A 118 2.76 4.14 10.85
C VAL A 118 2.18 5.44 10.31
N GLY A 119 2.93 6.55 10.37
CA GLY A 119 2.47 7.85 9.85
C GLY A 119 2.44 7.88 8.33
N ALA A 120 3.30 7.11 7.65
CA ALA A 120 3.31 7.01 6.20
C ALA A 120 1.99 6.42 5.67
N GLU A 121 1.49 5.33 6.24
CA GLU A 121 0.19 4.76 5.84
C GLU A 121 -0.94 5.79 6.00
N ILE A 122 -0.99 6.45 7.17
CA ILE A 122 -2.01 7.46 7.48
C ILE A 122 -1.97 8.61 6.47
N MET A 123 -0.78 9.14 6.19
CA MET A 123 -0.61 10.22 5.22
C MET A 123 -1.01 9.77 3.80
N HIS A 124 -0.60 8.59 3.41
CA HIS A 124 -0.86 8.06 2.07
C HIS A 124 -2.35 7.72 1.83
N MET A 125 -3.15 7.47 2.85
CA MET A 125 -4.61 7.32 2.69
C MET A 125 -5.24 8.56 2.05
N ALA A 126 -4.90 9.76 2.54
CA ALA A 126 -5.41 11.01 1.99
C ALA A 126 -4.74 11.40 0.68
N GLU A 127 -3.41 11.24 0.55
CA GLU A 127 -2.69 11.55 -0.69
C GLU A 127 -3.15 10.71 -1.89
N ASN A 128 -3.55 9.47 -1.65
CA ASN A 128 -4.12 8.59 -2.67
C ASN A 128 -5.62 8.86 -2.93
N GLY A 129 -6.24 9.77 -2.18
CA GLY A 129 -7.62 10.22 -2.39
C GLY A 129 -8.69 9.32 -1.78
N PHE A 130 -8.33 8.38 -0.88
CA PHE A 130 -9.29 7.50 -0.23
C PHE A 130 -10.11 8.21 0.85
N CYS A 131 -9.56 9.23 1.47
CA CYS A 131 -10.25 10.13 2.39
C CYS A 131 -9.75 11.56 2.21
N ALA A 132 -10.46 12.54 2.74
CA ALA A 132 -9.95 13.89 2.80
C ALA A 132 -8.85 14.05 3.85
N HIS A 133 -7.96 15.03 3.66
CA HIS A 133 -6.98 15.39 4.68
C HIS A 133 -7.69 15.82 5.98
N GLY A 134 -7.33 15.18 7.07
CA GLY A 134 -7.95 15.38 8.39
C GLY A 134 -8.99 14.33 8.77
N GLU A 135 -9.44 13.48 7.85
CA GLU A 135 -10.39 12.40 8.12
C GLU A 135 -9.73 11.06 8.50
N GLN A 136 -8.41 10.95 8.36
CA GLN A 136 -7.69 9.69 8.52
C GLN A 136 -7.88 9.09 9.92
N GLU A 137 -7.85 9.93 10.96
CA GLU A 137 -8.05 9.49 12.34
C GLU A 137 -9.45 8.90 12.55
N GLN A 138 -10.47 9.52 11.97
CA GLN A 138 -11.84 9.00 12.02
C GLN A 138 -11.94 7.65 11.30
N TRP A 139 -11.34 7.50 10.11
CA TRP A 139 -11.33 6.24 9.37
C TRP A 139 -10.70 5.09 10.17
N LEU A 140 -9.60 5.38 10.86
CA LEU A 140 -8.94 4.39 11.71
C LEU A 140 -9.80 4.04 12.93
N ALA A 141 -10.38 5.03 13.59
CA ALA A 141 -11.26 4.81 14.74
C ALA A 141 -12.52 4.01 14.41
N GLU A 142 -13.03 4.15 13.19
CA GLU A 142 -14.17 3.37 12.66
C GLU A 142 -13.79 1.98 12.18
N GLY A 143 -12.49 1.61 12.16
CA GLY A 143 -12.00 0.35 11.61
C GLY A 143 -12.15 0.26 10.08
N ALA A 144 -12.20 1.39 9.38
CA ALA A 144 -12.43 1.44 7.94
C ALA A 144 -11.38 0.69 7.12
N THR A 145 -10.14 0.63 7.62
CA THR A 145 -8.99 -0.04 6.97
C THR A 145 -8.77 -1.48 7.42
N GLU A 146 -9.55 -1.97 8.37
CA GLU A 146 -9.47 -3.37 8.80
C GLU A 146 -9.91 -4.32 7.69
N ILE A 147 -9.57 -5.62 7.81
CA ILE A 147 -9.93 -6.66 6.82
C ILE A 147 -11.44 -6.70 6.53
N THR A 148 -12.26 -6.37 7.52
CA THR A 148 -13.72 -6.29 7.44
C THR A 148 -14.25 -4.88 7.23
N GLY A 149 -13.37 -3.90 7.12
CA GLY A 149 -13.71 -2.49 6.93
C GLY A 149 -14.17 -2.18 5.50
N ARG A 150 -14.52 -0.92 5.28
CA ARG A 150 -15.03 -0.47 3.97
C ARG A 150 -13.95 -0.40 2.89
N LEU A 151 -12.68 -0.18 3.27
CA LEU A 151 -11.50 -0.24 2.42
C LEU A 151 -10.36 -0.96 3.17
N PRO A 152 -10.27 -2.28 3.09
CA PRO A 152 -9.16 -3.01 3.70
C PRO A 152 -7.81 -2.56 3.14
N VAL A 153 -6.89 -2.18 4.04
CA VAL A 153 -5.55 -1.73 3.69
C VAL A 153 -4.51 -2.69 4.28
N ASN A 154 -3.47 -3.00 3.50
CA ASN A 154 -2.33 -3.80 3.93
C ASN A 154 -2.73 -5.12 4.61
N THR A 155 -3.60 -5.88 3.96
CA THR A 155 -4.20 -7.13 4.50
C THR A 155 -3.19 -8.19 4.88
N ASP A 156 -1.99 -8.18 4.27
CA ASP A 156 -0.86 -9.05 4.62
C ASP A 156 -0.02 -8.54 5.79
N GLY A 157 -0.33 -7.34 6.29
CA GLY A 157 0.37 -6.66 7.37
C GLY A 157 1.38 -5.60 6.92
N GLY A 158 1.42 -5.30 5.62
CA GLY A 158 2.25 -4.23 5.06
C GLY A 158 3.75 -4.41 5.28
N CYS A 159 4.52 -3.36 5.12
CA CYS A 159 5.95 -3.33 5.42
C CYS A 159 6.21 -3.49 6.93
N LEU A 160 5.32 -2.98 7.78
CA LEU A 160 5.43 -3.12 9.24
C LEU A 160 5.55 -4.58 9.69
N ALA A 161 4.84 -5.49 9.01
CA ALA A 161 4.88 -6.91 9.33
C ALA A 161 5.83 -7.73 8.44
N ASN A 162 5.94 -7.38 7.16
CA ASN A 162 6.78 -8.12 6.21
C ASN A 162 8.23 -7.65 6.14
N GLY A 163 8.55 -6.51 6.76
CA GLY A 163 9.83 -5.82 6.57
C GLY A 163 9.87 -5.06 5.23
N GLU A 164 10.97 -4.36 4.99
CA GLU A 164 11.18 -3.55 3.78
C GLU A 164 12.38 -4.09 2.98
N PRO A 165 12.22 -5.13 2.17
CA PRO A 165 13.20 -5.53 1.16
C PRO A 165 13.00 -4.61 -0.06
N VAL A 166 13.63 -3.44 -0.05
CA VAL A 166 13.38 -2.28 -0.92
C VAL A 166 13.04 -2.62 -2.38
N GLY A 167 13.77 -3.56 -2.98
CA GLY A 167 13.53 -3.97 -4.38
C GLY A 167 12.31 -4.89 -4.57
N ALA A 168 11.78 -5.49 -3.51
CA ALA A 168 10.70 -6.47 -3.58
C ALA A 168 9.34 -5.95 -3.05
N SER A 169 9.35 -4.90 -2.23
CA SER A 169 8.14 -4.40 -1.55
C SER A 169 7.00 -4.06 -2.50
N GLY A 170 7.27 -3.37 -3.60
CA GLY A 170 6.24 -3.06 -4.60
C GLY A 170 5.65 -4.30 -5.27
N LEU A 171 6.47 -5.30 -5.58
CA LEU A 171 5.99 -6.57 -6.15
C LEU A 171 5.20 -7.38 -5.11
N ARG A 172 5.58 -7.33 -3.82
CA ARG A 172 4.83 -7.93 -2.72
C ARG A 172 3.40 -7.37 -2.65
N GLN A 173 3.26 -6.04 -2.77
CA GLN A 173 1.95 -5.39 -2.79
C GLN A 173 1.08 -5.91 -3.95
N VAL A 174 1.64 -5.98 -5.15
CA VAL A 174 0.93 -6.52 -6.32
C VAL A 174 0.57 -8.00 -6.12
N HIS A 175 1.49 -8.79 -5.53
CA HIS A 175 1.22 -10.19 -5.18
C HIS A 175 0.03 -10.32 -4.23
N GLU A 176 0.01 -9.53 -3.14
CA GLU A 176 -1.09 -9.58 -2.18
C GLU A 176 -2.41 -9.16 -2.81
N ILE A 177 -2.44 -8.12 -3.64
CA ILE A 177 -3.65 -7.76 -4.39
C ILE A 177 -4.12 -8.91 -5.29
N CYS A 178 -3.21 -9.60 -5.98
CA CYS A 178 -3.58 -10.77 -6.78
C CYS A 178 -4.19 -11.89 -5.93
N VAL A 179 -3.63 -12.15 -4.75
CA VAL A 179 -4.14 -13.13 -3.78
C VAL A 179 -5.55 -12.76 -3.35
N GLN A 180 -5.80 -11.51 -2.98
CA GLN A 180 -7.10 -11.02 -2.55
C GLN A 180 -8.15 -11.08 -3.67
N LEU A 181 -7.82 -10.61 -4.87
CA LEU A 181 -8.71 -10.62 -6.03
C LEU A 181 -9.06 -12.05 -6.49
N ARG A 182 -8.18 -13.03 -6.25
CA ARG A 182 -8.43 -14.45 -6.54
C ARG A 182 -9.26 -15.17 -5.48
N GLY A 183 -9.40 -14.59 -4.30
CA GLY A 183 -10.04 -15.25 -3.16
C GLY A 183 -9.13 -16.25 -2.45
N GLU A 184 -7.81 -16.07 -2.55
CA GLU A 184 -6.79 -16.99 -2.02
C GLU A 184 -6.18 -16.49 -0.69
N GLY A 185 -6.72 -15.42 -0.10
CA GLY A 185 -6.21 -14.76 1.11
C GLY A 185 -6.35 -15.59 2.40
N GLY A 186 -7.13 -16.67 2.39
CA GLY A 186 -7.35 -17.50 3.57
C GLY A 186 -7.90 -16.69 4.75
N ALA A 187 -7.23 -16.74 5.90
CA ALA A 187 -7.70 -16.03 7.11
C ALA A 187 -7.67 -14.49 6.99
N ARG A 188 -6.93 -13.94 6.04
CA ARG A 188 -6.86 -12.50 5.76
C ARG A 188 -7.65 -12.07 4.53
N GLN A 189 -8.48 -12.97 3.96
CA GLN A 189 -9.29 -12.67 2.80
C GLN A 189 -10.32 -11.59 3.12
N VAL A 190 -10.34 -10.54 2.31
CA VAL A 190 -11.39 -9.51 2.40
C VAL A 190 -12.74 -10.06 1.95
N ALA A 191 -13.81 -9.58 2.54
CA ALA A 191 -15.16 -10.01 2.23
C ALA A 191 -15.63 -9.54 0.84
N GLY A 192 -16.74 -10.07 0.33
CA GLY A 192 -17.48 -9.52 -0.81
C GLY A 192 -16.91 -9.83 -2.19
N GLN A 193 -15.90 -10.69 -2.34
CA GLN A 193 -15.25 -10.99 -3.62
C GLN A 193 -14.70 -9.75 -4.33
N PRO A 194 -13.59 -9.17 -3.87
CA PRO A 194 -13.01 -7.96 -4.41
C PRO A 194 -12.72 -8.09 -5.91
N LYS A 195 -12.94 -7.03 -6.65
CA LYS A 195 -12.78 -6.96 -8.12
C LYS A 195 -11.71 -5.97 -8.55
N VAL A 196 -11.52 -4.92 -7.76
CA VAL A 196 -10.57 -3.85 -8.06
C VAL A 196 -9.62 -3.69 -6.88
N GLY A 197 -8.35 -3.81 -7.16
CA GLY A 197 -7.29 -3.66 -6.17
C GLY A 197 -6.32 -2.55 -6.53
N TYR A 198 -5.76 -1.92 -5.53
CA TYR A 198 -4.88 -0.78 -5.63
C TYR A 198 -3.55 -1.03 -4.93
N THR A 199 -2.44 -0.60 -5.52
CA THR A 199 -1.14 -0.60 -4.87
C THR A 199 -0.47 0.76 -4.98
N HIS A 200 0.20 1.17 -3.91
CA HIS A 200 0.97 2.39 -3.87
C HIS A 200 2.32 2.15 -3.20
N VAL A 201 3.39 2.52 -3.89
CA VAL A 201 4.76 2.52 -3.35
C VAL A 201 5.30 3.94 -3.41
N TYR A 202 5.87 4.39 -2.30
CA TYR A 202 6.61 5.63 -2.22
C TYR A 202 8.09 5.36 -1.97
N GLY A 203 8.94 6.00 -2.75
CA GLY A 203 10.39 5.93 -2.60
C GLY A 203 11.00 7.31 -2.36
N ALA A 204 11.93 7.40 -1.38
CA ALA A 204 12.74 8.60 -1.21
C ALA A 204 13.72 8.74 -2.39
N PRO A 205 13.95 9.94 -2.91
CA PRO A 205 13.54 11.24 -2.42
C PRO A 205 12.24 11.81 -3.01
N GLY A 206 11.33 11.02 -3.45
CA GLY A 206 10.04 11.52 -3.95
C GLY A 206 9.65 10.93 -5.30
N ILE A 207 9.54 9.59 -5.34
CA ILE A 207 8.98 8.82 -6.45
C ILE A 207 7.76 8.08 -5.90
N SER A 208 6.67 8.09 -6.64
CA SER A 208 5.48 7.32 -6.32
C SER A 208 5.08 6.43 -7.48
N GLY A 209 4.81 5.16 -7.19
CA GLY A 209 4.32 4.16 -8.13
C GLY A 209 2.95 3.66 -7.72
N VAL A 210 2.00 3.68 -8.64
CA VAL A 210 0.62 3.23 -8.43
C VAL A 210 0.24 2.21 -9.49
N ASN A 211 -0.38 1.11 -9.06
CA ASN A 211 -1.01 0.16 -9.97
C ASN A 211 -2.47 -0.06 -9.58
N ILE A 212 -3.32 -0.23 -10.58
CA ILE A 212 -4.71 -0.67 -10.42
C ILE A 212 -4.87 -2.00 -11.14
N LEU A 213 -5.35 -3.00 -10.42
CA LEU A 213 -5.54 -4.36 -10.88
C LEU A 213 -7.01 -4.74 -10.81
N THR A 214 -7.45 -5.57 -11.75
CA THR A 214 -8.84 -6.06 -11.80
C THR A 214 -8.89 -7.55 -12.05
N ARG A 215 -9.96 -8.15 -11.58
CA ARG A 215 -10.30 -9.54 -11.89
C ARG A 215 -11.27 -9.60 -13.06
#